data_eede1a7e048daf0068f7482ad4f58734
#
_entry.id   eede1a7e048daf0068f7482ad4f58734
#
_cell.length_a   1.000
_cell.length_b   1.000
_cell.length_c   1.000
_cell.angle_alpha   90.00
_cell.angle_beta   90.00
_cell.angle_gamma   90.00
#
_symmetry.space_group_name_H-M   'P 1'
#
loop_
_entity.id
_entity.type
_entity.pdbx_description
1 polymer ?
#
loop_
_entity_poly.entity_id
_entity_poly.type
_entity_poly.pdbx_seq_one_letter_code
_entity_poly.pdbx_strand_id
1 'polypeptide(L)' 'MTLGEKIYKLRTERNLSQGDLSEILEVSRQSVSKWENGAATPDLDKIIKLSEVFGITI' A
#
# COMPACT_ATOMS: atom_id res chain seq x y z
N MET A 1 -11.19 -9.44 -4.70
CA MET A 1 -9.93 -9.02 -4.01
C MET A 1 -10.18 -7.70 -3.29
N THR A 2 -9.82 -7.63 -2.02
CA THR A 2 -9.93 -6.39 -1.26
C THR A 2 -8.79 -5.44 -1.61
N LEU A 3 -8.94 -4.16 -1.23
CA LEU A 3 -7.86 -3.19 -1.41
C LEU A 3 -6.59 -3.63 -0.68
N GLY A 4 -6.73 -4.13 0.54
CA GLY A 4 -5.56 -4.59 1.30
C GLY A 4 -4.85 -5.75 0.63
N GLU A 5 -5.60 -6.71 0.12
CA GLU A 5 -5.03 -7.83 -0.62
C GLU A 5 -4.31 -7.36 -1.89
N LYS A 6 -4.89 -6.37 -2.56
CA LYS A 6 -4.28 -5.80 -3.76
C LYS A 6 -2.96 -5.09 -3.45
N ILE A 7 -2.94 -4.33 -2.36
CA ILE A 7 -1.71 -3.66 -1.91
C ILE A 7 -0.63 -4.69 -1.60
N TYR A 8 -0.99 -5.74 -0.87
CA TYR A 8 -0.07 -6.81 -0.52
C TYR A 8 0.51 -7.46 -1.78
N LYS A 9 -0.36 -7.82 -2.73
CA LYS A 9 0.05 -8.46 -3.97
C LYS A 9 1.01 -7.59 -4.77
N LEU A 10 0.65 -6.33 -4.98
CA LEU A 10 1.46 -5.42 -5.78
C LEU A 10 2.81 -5.16 -5.13
N ARG A 11 2.82 -5.01 -3.80
CA ARG A 11 4.04 -4.79 -3.04
C ARG A 11 4.98 -5.99 -3.15
N THR A 12 4.45 -7.20 -2.91
CA THR A 12 5.28 -8.40 -2.93
C THR A 12 5.79 -8.74 -4.32
N GLU A 13 5.00 -8.47 -5.36
CA GLU A 13 5.44 -8.67 -6.73
C GLU A 13 6.64 -7.79 -7.09
N ARG A 14 6.81 -6.68 -6.38
CA ARG A 14 7.93 -5.77 -6.60
C ARG A 14 9.05 -5.96 -5.57
N ASN A 15 8.96 -7.03 -4.77
CA ASN A 15 9.95 -7.35 -3.74
C ASN A 15 10.13 -6.21 -2.72
N LEU A 16 9.05 -5.50 -2.43
CA LEU A 16 9.05 -4.45 -1.43
C LEU A 16 8.55 -4.99 -0.11
N SER A 17 9.22 -4.64 0.99
CA SER A 17 8.72 -4.93 2.32
C SER A 17 7.66 -3.89 2.70
N GLN A 18 6.91 -4.15 3.79
CA GLN A 18 5.99 -3.14 4.32
C GLN A 18 6.75 -1.87 4.69
N GLY A 19 7.95 -2.02 5.26
CA GLY A 19 8.78 -0.87 5.59
C GLY A 19 9.22 -0.09 4.36
N ASP A 20 9.59 -0.80 3.28
CA ASP A 20 9.96 -0.15 2.03
C ASP A 20 8.82 0.69 1.48
N LEU A 21 7.62 0.12 1.44
CA LEU A 21 6.46 0.84 0.93
C LEU A 21 6.09 2.02 1.83
N SER A 22 6.20 1.85 3.14
CA SER A 22 5.91 2.94 4.08
C SER A 22 6.83 4.12 3.87
N GLU A 23 8.11 3.89 3.59
CA GLU A 23 9.06 4.97 3.30
C GLU A 23 8.70 5.70 2.00
N ILE A 24 8.34 4.96 0.98
CA ILE A 24 7.94 5.56 -0.31
C ILE A 24 6.71 6.45 -0.14
N LEU A 25 5.76 6.00 0.67
CA LEU A 25 4.49 6.72 0.88
C LEU A 25 4.57 7.73 2.02
N GLU A 26 5.69 7.79 2.73
CA GLU A 26 5.88 8.69 3.87
C GLU A 26 4.84 8.46 4.97
N VAL A 27 4.56 7.20 5.26
CA VAL A 27 3.66 6.78 6.34
C VAL A 27 4.39 5.82 7.27
N SER A 28 3.78 5.48 8.40
CA SER A 28 4.36 4.49 9.28
C SER A 28 4.17 3.09 8.68
N ARG A 29 5.08 2.18 9.04
CA ARG A 29 4.95 0.77 8.65
C ARG A 29 3.64 0.18 9.15
N GLN A 30 3.19 0.60 10.34
CA GLN A 30 1.94 0.16 10.91
C GLN A 30 0.75 0.52 10.03
N SER A 31 0.79 1.68 9.37
CA SER A 31 -0.26 2.08 8.44
C SER A 31 -0.39 1.09 7.29
N VAL A 32 0.74 0.72 6.68
CA VAL A 32 0.74 -0.25 5.59
C VAL A 32 0.20 -1.60 6.08
N SER A 33 0.63 -2.05 7.24
CA SER A 33 0.15 -3.30 7.83
C SER A 33 -1.36 -3.27 8.03
N LYS A 34 -1.90 -2.18 8.57
CA LYS A 34 -3.34 -2.04 8.80
C LYS A 34 -4.13 -2.03 7.49
N TRP A 35 -3.59 -1.38 6.45
CA TRP A 35 -4.24 -1.39 5.14
C TRP A 35 -4.32 -2.81 4.59
N GLU A 36 -3.24 -3.58 4.73
CA GLU A 36 -3.18 -4.93 4.16
C GLU A 36 -4.09 -5.91 4.90
N ASN A 37 -4.27 -5.74 6.20
CA ASN A 37 -5.15 -6.63 6.97
C ASN A 37 -6.59 -6.14 7.11
N GLY A 38 -6.92 -5.00 6.50
CA GLY A 38 -8.28 -4.47 6.51
C GLY A 38 -8.65 -3.67 7.75
N ALA A 39 -7.71 -3.44 8.66
CA ALA A 39 -8.00 -2.68 9.88
C ALA A 39 -8.14 -1.18 9.61
N ALA A 40 -7.57 -0.69 8.52
CA ALA A 40 -7.68 0.71 8.11
C ALA A 40 -7.66 0.79 6.58
N THR A 41 -8.12 1.92 6.06
CA THR A 41 -8.11 2.18 4.62
C THR A 41 -7.25 3.41 4.36
N PRO A 42 -6.38 3.40 3.34
CA PRO A 42 -5.61 4.59 3.01
C PRO A 42 -6.56 5.71 2.57
N ASP A 43 -6.20 6.95 2.90
CA ASP A 43 -6.97 8.09 2.43
C ASP A 43 -6.73 8.32 0.94
N LEU A 44 -7.47 9.27 0.35
CA LEU A 44 -7.42 9.50 -1.09
C LEU A 44 -6.00 9.84 -1.57
N ASP A 45 -5.28 10.68 -0.83
CA ASP A 45 -3.92 11.07 -1.20
C ASP A 45 -3.01 9.85 -1.29
N LYS A 46 -3.15 8.92 -0.36
CA LYS A 46 -2.32 7.71 -0.35
C LYS A 46 -2.75 6.73 -1.43
N ILE A 47 -4.04 6.67 -1.74
CA ILE A 47 -4.53 5.84 -2.85
C ILE A 47 -3.95 6.34 -4.17
N ILE A 48 -3.94 7.65 -4.40
CA ILE A 48 -3.35 8.24 -5.59
C ILE A 48 -1.86 7.91 -5.66
N LYS A 49 -1.16 8.06 -4.54
CA LYS A 49 0.27 7.77 -4.47
C LYS A 49 0.55 6.30 -4.77
N LEU A 50 -0.27 5.40 -4.22
CA LEU A 50 -0.15 3.97 -4.48
C LEU A 50 -0.32 3.67 -5.98
N SER A 51 -1.29 4.29 -6.62
CA SER A 51 -1.50 4.07 -8.05
C SER A 51 -0.29 4.55 -8.86
N GLU A 52 0.32 5.65 -8.46
CA GLU A 52 1.52 6.17 -9.12
C GLU A 52 2.72 5.24 -8.92
N VAL A 53 2.93 4.78 -7.68
CA VAL A 53 4.05 3.89 -7.34
C VAL A 53 3.96 2.58 -8.11
N PHE A 54 2.77 2.02 -8.19
CA PHE A 54 2.57 0.72 -8.86
C PHE A 54 2.27 0.84 -10.35
N GLY A 55 2.03 2.06 -10.85
CA GLY A 55 1.73 2.28 -12.26
C GLY A 55 0.42 1.69 -12.72
N ILE A 56 -0.57 1.66 -11.84
CA ILE A 56 -1.88 1.06 -12.13
C ILE A 56 -2.99 1.98 -11.64
N THR A 57 -4.24 1.65 -12.04
CA THR A 57 -5.43 2.26 -11.47
C THR A 57 -5.90 1.38 -10.31
N ILE A 58 -6.15 1.98 -9.18
CA ILE A 58 -6.64 1.25 -8.01
C ILE A 58 -8.15 1.44 -7.86
#